data_160c2303412665f58d98639731080494
#
_entry.id   160c2303412665f58d98639731080494
#
_cell.length_a   1.000
_cell.length_b   1.000
_cell.length_c   1.000
_cell.angle_alpha   90.00
_cell.angle_beta   90.00
_cell.angle_gamma   90.00
#
_symmetry.space_group_name_H-M   'P 1'
#
loop_
_entity.id
_entity.type
_entity.pdbx_description
1 polymer ?
#
loop_
_entity_poly.entity_id
_entity_poly.type
_entity_poly.pdbx_seq_one_letter_code
_entity_poly.pdbx_strand_id
1 'polypeptide(L)'
;NRRTEMFKSIIRYLKSTKGNSLAEFAVTTAMMATLATTAAPKFSGVGEGAKEKKTMADIDKIVKSANNFYNSKVTTEGRGRFPGQNKYNEAVGLYTSEALLKTGIASFTAYNSAEGANWVSVFGTTTDDATAPSGHQIAISEDDNKDGSYDVYVGAEEFLNEFGQNPVKSPFQDGHMIYAVVAGGGSGSSSYAPILYVADLENPSNFFKKLQP
;
A
#
# COMPACT_ATOMS: atom_id res chain seq x y z
N ASN A 1 37.92 -65.72 -30.73
CA ASN A 1 36.51 -65.69 -30.26
C ASN A 1 36.26 -65.14 -28.87
N ARG A 2 37.12 -65.25 -27.91
CA ARG A 2 36.93 -64.62 -26.58
C ARG A 2 36.97 -63.10 -26.60
N ARG A 3 37.78 -62.47 -27.42
CA ARG A 3 37.86 -60.99 -27.53
C ARG A 3 36.61 -60.36 -28.11
N THR A 4 35.98 -60.98 -29.10
CA THR A 4 34.75 -60.47 -29.70
C THR A 4 33.55 -60.50 -28.78
N GLU A 5 33.44 -61.50 -27.93
CA GLU A 5 32.35 -61.59 -26.95
C GLU A 5 32.52 -60.60 -25.79
N MET A 6 33.76 -60.32 -25.39
CA MET A 6 34.05 -59.33 -24.38
C MET A 6 33.72 -57.90 -24.87
N PHE A 7 34.02 -57.58 -26.11
CA PHE A 7 33.65 -56.29 -26.70
C PHE A 7 32.13 -56.11 -26.83
N LYS A 8 31.40 -57.13 -27.20
CA LYS A 8 29.93 -57.13 -27.26
C LYS A 8 29.29 -56.93 -25.89
N SER A 9 29.87 -57.51 -24.86
CA SER A 9 29.39 -57.36 -23.46
C SER A 9 29.61 -55.95 -22.96
N ILE A 10 30.77 -55.35 -23.22
CA ILE A 10 31.08 -53.94 -22.82
C ILE A 10 30.17 -52.94 -23.55
N ILE A 11 29.93 -53.12 -24.84
CA ILE A 11 29.03 -52.25 -25.59
C ILE A 11 27.59 -52.36 -25.09
N ARG A 12 27.14 -53.53 -24.67
CA ARG A 12 25.80 -53.73 -24.08
C ARG A 12 25.66 -53.07 -22.72
N TYR A 13 26.72 -53.12 -21.92
CA TYR A 13 26.75 -52.43 -20.60
C TYR A 13 26.74 -50.90 -20.72
N LEU A 14 27.54 -50.37 -21.67
CA LEU A 14 27.56 -48.91 -21.93
C LEU A 14 26.25 -48.39 -22.55
N LYS A 15 25.53 -49.20 -23.31
CA LYS A 15 24.22 -48.84 -23.86
C LYS A 15 23.12 -48.87 -22.82
N SER A 16 23.21 -49.79 -21.84
CA SER A 16 22.23 -49.90 -20.74
C SER A 16 22.33 -48.73 -19.75
N THR A 17 23.54 -48.34 -19.39
CA THR A 17 23.75 -47.22 -18.44
C THR A 17 23.37 -45.87 -18.99
N LYS A 18 23.59 -45.63 -20.29
CA LYS A 18 23.18 -44.35 -20.91
C LYS A 18 21.66 -44.21 -21.07
N GLY A 19 20.94 -45.31 -21.28
CA GLY A 19 19.50 -45.29 -21.43
C GLY A 19 18.77 -44.99 -20.12
N ASN A 20 19.23 -45.57 -19.02
CA ASN A 20 18.61 -45.33 -17.69
C ASN A 20 18.83 -43.90 -17.19
N SER A 21 20.05 -43.37 -17.38
CA SER A 21 20.33 -41.96 -16.99
C SER A 21 19.49 -40.92 -17.74
N LEU A 22 19.23 -41.15 -19.04
CA LEU A 22 18.37 -40.29 -19.85
C LEU A 22 16.89 -40.37 -19.42
N ALA A 23 16.43 -41.58 -19.13
CA ALA A 23 15.07 -41.83 -18.67
C ALA A 23 14.84 -41.20 -17.25
N GLU A 24 15.80 -41.39 -16.35
CA GLU A 24 15.76 -40.78 -15.01
C GLU A 24 15.79 -39.25 -15.09
N PHE A 25 16.62 -38.69 -15.97
CA PHE A 25 16.65 -37.24 -16.19
C PHE A 25 15.34 -36.72 -16.76
N ALA A 26 14.73 -37.44 -17.71
CA ALA A 26 13.44 -37.06 -18.29
C ALA A 26 12.30 -37.09 -17.23
N VAL A 27 12.29 -38.12 -16.38
CA VAL A 27 11.31 -38.26 -15.31
C VAL A 27 11.48 -37.15 -14.25
N THR A 28 12.71 -36.88 -13.84
CA THR A 28 12.97 -35.79 -12.87
C THR A 28 12.61 -34.42 -13.45
N THR A 29 12.90 -34.17 -14.71
CA THR A 29 12.53 -32.91 -15.39
C THR A 29 11.00 -32.78 -15.49
N ALA A 30 10.30 -33.86 -15.85
CA ALA A 30 8.85 -33.89 -15.92
C ALA A 30 8.23 -33.67 -14.52
N MET A 31 8.78 -34.25 -13.45
CA MET A 31 8.32 -34.04 -12.09
C MET A 31 8.57 -32.61 -11.62
N MET A 32 9.71 -32.01 -11.95
CA MET A 32 9.98 -30.60 -11.65
C MET A 32 9.03 -29.67 -12.41
N ALA A 33 8.72 -29.95 -13.66
CA ALA A 33 7.77 -29.17 -14.44
C ALA A 33 6.35 -29.23 -13.85
N THR A 34 5.89 -30.40 -13.43
CA THR A 34 4.57 -30.56 -12.78
C THR A 34 4.53 -29.88 -11.42
N LEU A 35 5.60 -29.95 -10.62
CA LEU A 35 5.70 -29.23 -9.35
C LEU A 35 5.68 -27.70 -9.55
N ALA A 36 6.38 -27.20 -10.55
CA ALA A 36 6.40 -25.78 -10.86
C ALA A 36 5.01 -25.26 -11.26
N THR A 37 4.28 -26.01 -12.11
CA THR A 37 2.95 -25.60 -12.57
C THR A 37 1.86 -25.69 -11.48
N THR A 38 2.00 -26.59 -10.52
CA THR A 38 1.03 -26.75 -9.43
C THR A 38 1.33 -25.87 -8.22
N ALA A 39 2.59 -25.54 -7.97
CA ALA A 39 3.01 -24.73 -6.84
C ALA A 39 2.95 -23.21 -7.10
N ALA A 40 3.28 -22.78 -8.32
CA ALA A 40 3.32 -21.36 -8.66
C ALA A 40 2.03 -20.59 -8.34
N PRO A 41 0.81 -21.03 -8.71
CA PRO A 41 -0.42 -20.31 -8.38
C PRO A 41 -0.71 -20.29 -6.88
N LYS A 42 -0.31 -21.30 -6.11
CA LYS A 42 -0.50 -21.31 -4.65
C LYS A 42 0.45 -20.34 -3.94
N PHE A 43 1.68 -20.20 -4.43
CA PHE A 43 2.62 -19.24 -3.87
C PHE A 43 2.26 -17.79 -4.23
N SER A 44 1.69 -17.54 -5.41
CA SER A 44 1.16 -16.24 -5.80
C SER A 44 0.05 -15.77 -4.84
N GLY A 45 -0.97 -16.59 -4.61
CA GLY A 45 -2.06 -16.25 -3.70
C GLY A 45 -1.64 -16.06 -2.23
N VAL A 46 -0.64 -16.79 -1.76
CA VAL A 46 -0.08 -16.59 -0.42
C VAL A 46 0.67 -15.25 -0.33
N GLY A 47 1.39 -14.88 -1.39
CA GLY A 47 2.08 -13.59 -1.47
C GLY A 47 1.11 -12.41 -1.48
N GLU A 48 0.02 -12.49 -2.21
CA GLU A 48 -1.02 -11.45 -2.25
C GLU A 48 -1.70 -11.29 -0.89
N GLY A 49 -2.14 -12.36 -0.26
CA GLY A 49 -2.72 -12.30 1.07
C GLY A 49 -1.77 -11.78 2.16
N ALA A 50 -0.47 -11.98 2.01
CA ALA A 50 0.53 -11.37 2.89
C ALA A 50 0.65 -9.85 2.67
N LYS A 51 0.60 -9.40 1.42
CA LYS A 51 0.59 -7.97 1.06
C LYS A 51 -0.65 -7.27 1.61
N GLU A 52 -1.84 -7.85 1.42
CA GLU A 52 -3.10 -7.32 1.95
C GLU A 52 -3.06 -7.13 3.47
N LYS A 53 -2.62 -8.16 4.20
CA LYS A 53 -2.48 -8.09 5.67
C LYS A 53 -1.47 -7.03 6.10
N LYS A 54 -0.36 -6.90 5.38
CA LYS A 54 0.65 -5.86 5.66
C LYS A 54 0.05 -4.48 5.42
N THR A 55 -0.61 -4.24 4.29
CA THR A 55 -1.25 -2.96 3.96
C THR A 55 -2.26 -2.56 5.03
N MET A 56 -3.16 -3.47 5.43
CA MET A 56 -4.12 -3.18 6.49
C MET A 56 -3.45 -2.89 7.84
N ALA A 57 -2.38 -3.61 8.19
CA ALA A 57 -1.63 -3.35 9.41
C ALA A 57 -0.90 -1.99 9.37
N ASP A 58 -0.42 -1.57 8.21
CA ASP A 58 0.23 -0.27 8.04
C ASP A 58 -0.81 0.87 8.05
N ILE A 59 -1.98 0.70 7.43
CA ILE A 59 -3.12 1.62 7.58
C ILE A 59 -3.52 1.74 9.07
N ASP A 60 -3.54 0.64 9.82
CA ASP A 60 -3.83 0.68 11.26
C ASP A 60 -2.81 1.49 12.06
N LYS A 61 -1.54 1.42 11.70
CA LYS A 61 -0.50 2.25 12.33
C LYS A 61 -0.74 3.73 12.04
N ILE A 62 -1.05 4.07 10.77
CA ILE A 62 -1.33 5.45 10.37
C ILE A 62 -2.55 6.00 11.12
N VAL A 63 -3.64 5.24 11.19
CA VAL A 63 -4.86 5.63 11.92
C VAL A 63 -4.58 5.81 13.42
N LYS A 64 -3.79 4.94 14.04
CA LYS A 64 -3.38 5.08 15.45
C LYS A 64 -2.52 6.34 15.67
N SER A 65 -1.58 6.58 14.79
CA SER A 65 -0.74 7.78 14.82
C SER A 65 -1.59 9.04 14.69
N ALA A 66 -2.51 9.09 13.75
CA ALA A 66 -3.44 10.20 13.59
C ALA A 66 -4.33 10.42 14.82
N ASN A 67 -4.74 9.33 15.50
CA ASN A 67 -5.51 9.44 16.74
C ASN A 67 -4.66 10.00 17.90
N ASN A 68 -3.41 9.59 18.00
CA ASN A 68 -2.47 10.13 18.99
C ASN A 68 -2.23 11.63 18.76
N PHE A 69 -2.00 12.01 17.50
CA PHE A 69 -1.87 13.41 17.11
C PHE A 69 -3.12 14.21 17.47
N TYR A 70 -4.31 13.70 17.11
CA TYR A 70 -5.59 14.34 17.44
C TYR A 70 -5.72 14.59 18.95
N ASN A 71 -5.47 13.60 19.78
CA ASN A 71 -5.54 13.70 21.24
C ASN A 71 -4.49 14.69 21.81
N SER A 72 -3.29 14.70 21.25
CA SER A 72 -2.27 15.69 21.59
C SER A 72 -2.76 17.11 21.31
N LYS A 73 -3.41 17.32 20.14
CA LYS A 73 -3.96 18.63 19.77
C LYS A 73 -5.17 19.05 20.62
N VAL A 74 -6.00 18.11 21.05
CA VAL A 74 -7.04 18.40 22.06
C VAL A 74 -6.43 18.99 23.32
N THR A 75 -5.31 18.43 23.77
CA THR A 75 -4.64 18.88 24.99
C THR A 75 -3.93 20.23 24.83
N THR A 76 -3.28 20.46 23.70
CA THR A 76 -2.44 21.64 23.45
C THR A 76 -3.21 22.80 22.84
N GLU A 77 -4.17 22.55 21.99
CA GLU A 77 -4.92 23.56 21.22
C GLU A 77 -6.38 23.71 21.70
N GLY A 78 -6.83 22.86 22.62
CA GLY A 78 -8.19 22.84 23.14
C GLY A 78 -9.23 22.19 22.24
N ARG A 79 -8.88 21.88 20.98
CA ARG A 79 -9.67 21.09 20.03
C ARG A 79 -8.76 20.18 19.20
N GLY A 80 -9.24 18.97 18.97
CA GLY A 80 -8.51 18.01 18.15
C GLY A 80 -8.60 18.34 16.67
N ARG A 81 -7.51 18.17 15.97
CA ARG A 81 -7.37 18.22 14.52
C ARG A 81 -6.52 17.04 14.04
N PHE A 82 -6.68 16.66 12.82
CA PHE A 82 -5.81 15.66 12.19
C PHE A 82 -4.60 16.30 11.49
N PRO A 83 -3.56 15.53 11.20
CA PRO A 83 -2.43 16.04 10.42
C PRO A 83 -2.90 16.69 9.11
N GLY A 84 -2.28 17.81 8.76
CA GLY A 84 -2.63 18.60 7.58
C GLY A 84 -3.75 19.62 7.78
N GLN A 85 -4.52 19.55 8.86
CA GLN A 85 -5.51 20.57 9.17
C GLN A 85 -4.89 21.75 9.95
N ASN A 86 -5.11 22.99 9.53
CA ASN A 86 -4.84 24.16 10.38
C ASN A 86 -5.82 24.27 11.54
N LYS A 87 -7.09 23.91 11.28
CA LYS A 87 -8.16 23.91 12.26
C LYS A 87 -9.07 22.70 12.05
N TYR A 88 -9.73 22.24 13.12
CA TYR A 88 -10.66 21.11 13.11
C TYR A 88 -11.79 21.21 12.07
N ASN A 89 -12.12 22.42 11.64
CA ASN A 89 -13.17 22.73 10.68
C ASN A 89 -12.67 22.97 9.25
N GLU A 90 -11.44 22.60 8.95
CA GLU A 90 -10.87 22.62 7.60
C GLU A 90 -10.76 21.17 7.07
N ALA A 91 -10.96 20.99 5.77
CA ALA A 91 -10.81 19.70 5.13
C ALA A 91 -9.35 19.50 4.71
N VAL A 92 -8.93 18.23 4.57
CA VAL A 92 -7.70 17.84 3.88
C VAL A 92 -8.10 17.00 2.68
N GLY A 93 -7.60 17.35 1.51
CA GLY A 93 -8.12 16.85 0.25
C GLY A 93 -9.38 17.60 -0.20
N LEU A 94 -10.03 17.13 -1.26
CA LEU A 94 -11.12 17.88 -1.91
C LEU A 94 -12.53 17.42 -1.52
N TYR A 95 -12.68 16.51 -0.58
CA TYR A 95 -14.00 16.04 -0.15
C TYR A 95 -14.66 16.98 0.86
N THR A 96 -15.76 17.57 0.46
CA THR A 96 -16.54 18.50 1.31
C THR A 96 -17.53 17.81 2.24
N SER A 97 -17.78 16.51 2.05
CA SER A 97 -18.67 15.73 2.90
C SER A 97 -18.28 14.25 2.92
N GLU A 98 -18.66 13.57 4.01
CA GLU A 98 -18.43 12.12 4.14
C GLU A 98 -19.18 11.31 3.07
N ALA A 99 -20.35 11.77 2.63
CA ALA A 99 -21.12 11.10 1.59
C ALA A 99 -20.37 11.08 0.25
N LEU A 100 -19.77 12.23 -0.13
CA LEU A 100 -18.95 12.32 -1.34
C LEU A 100 -17.69 11.46 -1.25
N LEU A 101 -17.02 11.48 -0.09
CA LEU A 101 -15.84 10.67 0.15
C LEU A 101 -16.15 9.17 0.03
N LYS A 102 -17.25 8.70 0.62
CA LYS A 102 -17.69 7.30 0.51
C LYS A 102 -18.00 6.90 -0.93
N THR A 103 -18.62 7.79 -1.70
CA THR A 103 -18.88 7.56 -3.13
C THR A 103 -17.57 7.49 -3.90
N GLY A 104 -16.63 8.40 -3.64
CA GLY A 104 -15.30 8.40 -4.24
C GLY A 104 -14.56 7.09 -3.94
N ILE A 105 -14.48 6.65 -2.68
CA ILE A 105 -13.86 5.36 -2.32
C ILE A 105 -14.51 4.19 -3.08
N ALA A 106 -15.83 4.13 -3.14
CA ALA A 106 -16.51 3.01 -3.78
C ALA A 106 -16.22 2.92 -5.29
N SER A 107 -15.95 4.06 -5.94
CA SER A 107 -15.56 4.12 -7.35
C SER A 107 -14.06 3.92 -7.58
N PHE A 108 -13.23 4.08 -6.55
CA PHE A 108 -11.78 4.04 -6.61
C PHE A 108 -11.24 2.60 -6.41
N THR A 109 -11.57 1.72 -7.35
CA THR A 109 -11.19 0.29 -7.31
C THR A 109 -9.78 0.02 -7.82
N ALA A 110 -9.24 0.93 -8.62
CA ALA A 110 -7.88 0.95 -9.10
C ALA A 110 -7.47 2.41 -9.28
N TYR A 111 -6.18 2.67 -9.23
CA TYR A 111 -5.68 4.03 -9.38
C TYR A 111 -6.26 4.72 -10.62
N ASN A 112 -6.76 5.92 -10.42
CA ASN A 112 -7.06 6.89 -11.49
C ASN A 112 -6.74 8.31 -10.99
N SER A 113 -6.23 9.15 -11.88
CA SER A 113 -5.74 10.49 -11.53
C SER A 113 -6.84 11.45 -11.07
N ALA A 114 -8.05 11.28 -11.55
CA ALA A 114 -9.17 12.16 -11.19
C ALA A 114 -9.59 11.95 -9.73
N GLU A 115 -9.73 10.70 -9.30
CA GLU A 115 -10.03 10.38 -7.90
C GLU A 115 -8.80 10.59 -7.00
N GLY A 116 -7.60 10.27 -7.49
CA GLY A 116 -6.36 10.49 -6.75
C GLY A 116 -6.13 11.96 -6.38
N ALA A 117 -6.54 12.90 -7.23
CA ALA A 117 -6.45 14.32 -6.96
C ALA A 117 -7.31 14.80 -5.76
N ASN A 118 -8.29 14.00 -5.32
CA ASN A 118 -9.11 14.30 -4.16
C ASN A 118 -8.45 13.93 -2.82
N TRP A 119 -7.33 13.24 -2.85
CA TRP A 119 -6.61 12.70 -1.69
C TRP A 119 -5.26 13.37 -1.52
N VAL A 120 -4.68 13.23 -0.34
CA VAL A 120 -3.36 13.74 0.01
C VAL A 120 -2.45 12.57 0.40
N SER A 121 -1.17 12.65 0.08
CA SER A 121 -0.20 11.64 0.51
C SER A 121 0.04 11.73 2.02
N VAL A 122 0.05 10.58 2.71
CA VAL A 122 0.35 10.51 4.15
C VAL A 122 1.78 10.96 4.44
N PHE A 123 2.75 10.58 3.61
CA PHE A 123 4.16 10.84 3.86
C PHE A 123 4.81 11.73 2.77
N GLY A 124 4.01 12.27 1.86
CA GLY A 124 4.50 13.11 0.76
C GLY A 124 5.44 12.32 -0.16
N THR A 125 6.53 12.98 -0.58
CA THR A 125 7.56 12.37 -1.43
C THR A 125 8.63 11.60 -0.65
N THR A 126 8.59 11.61 0.68
CA THR A 126 9.60 10.95 1.52
C THR A 126 9.48 9.43 1.57
N THR A 127 8.34 8.87 1.15
CA THR A 127 8.14 7.41 1.11
C THR A 127 8.90 6.74 -0.01
N ASP A 128 9.30 7.49 -1.00
CA ASP A 128 10.00 6.96 -2.15
C ASP A 128 11.22 7.79 -2.49
N ASP A 129 12.31 7.09 -2.82
CA ASP A 129 13.34 7.64 -3.65
C ASP A 129 12.81 7.93 -5.07
N ALA A 130 11.56 7.56 -5.36
CA ALA A 130 10.85 7.87 -6.56
C ALA A 130 9.84 9.00 -6.28
N THR A 131 9.93 10.07 -7.03
CA THR A 131 8.80 10.97 -7.30
C THR A 131 7.56 10.10 -7.59
N ALA A 132 6.39 10.49 -7.08
CA ALA A 132 5.14 9.85 -7.46
C ALA A 132 5.16 9.57 -8.97
N PRO A 133 4.86 8.34 -9.42
CA PRO A 133 4.99 7.98 -10.81
C PRO A 133 4.36 9.02 -11.71
N SER A 134 5.01 9.33 -12.84
CA SER A 134 4.51 10.34 -13.76
C SER A 134 3.09 9.99 -14.21
N GLY A 135 2.12 10.78 -13.81
CA GLY A 135 0.69 10.54 -14.01
C GLY A 135 -0.11 10.29 -12.72
N HIS A 136 0.53 10.06 -11.59
CA HIS A 136 -0.12 9.98 -10.29
C HIS A 136 -0.23 11.40 -9.71
N GLN A 137 -1.36 12.02 -9.89
CA GLN A 137 -1.66 13.29 -9.25
C GLN A 137 -2.30 13.04 -7.88
N ILE A 138 -1.46 12.88 -6.88
CA ILE A 138 -1.90 12.99 -5.50
C ILE A 138 -1.89 14.48 -5.20
N ALA A 139 -3.00 15.03 -4.74
CA ALA A 139 -2.99 16.39 -4.22
C ALA A 139 -2.10 16.40 -2.96
N ILE A 140 -0.95 17.04 -3.06
CA ILE A 140 0.09 16.97 -2.04
C ILE A 140 0.07 18.24 -1.17
N SER A 141 -0.89 19.16 -1.36
CA SER A 141 -0.67 20.53 -0.92
C SER A 141 -1.75 21.08 -0.02
N GLU A 142 -1.32 21.69 1.05
CA GLU A 142 -2.08 22.65 1.82
C GLU A 142 -1.32 23.97 1.90
N ASP A 143 -2.05 25.08 1.86
CA ASP A 143 -1.53 26.43 2.08
C ASP A 143 -1.64 26.74 3.57
N ASP A 144 -0.59 26.40 4.37
CA ASP A 144 -0.60 26.55 5.81
C ASP A 144 -0.44 28.01 6.26
N ASN A 145 0.23 28.83 5.46
CA ASN A 145 0.49 30.23 5.75
C ASN A 145 -0.48 31.19 5.06
N LYS A 146 -1.37 30.68 4.21
CA LYS A 146 -2.42 31.43 3.49
C LYS A 146 -1.90 32.54 2.57
N ASP A 147 -0.74 32.34 1.99
CA ASP A 147 -0.16 33.26 1.03
C ASP A 147 -0.65 33.00 -0.42
N GLY A 148 -1.51 32.00 -0.62
CA GLY A 148 -2.05 31.60 -1.91
C GLY A 148 -1.14 30.62 -2.67
N SER A 149 -0.05 30.20 -2.04
CA SER A 149 0.85 29.15 -2.51
C SER A 149 0.63 27.91 -1.64
N TYR A 150 0.54 26.75 -2.23
CA TYR A 150 0.32 25.55 -1.47
C TYR A 150 1.64 25.04 -0.88
N ASP A 151 1.71 25.00 0.46
CA ASP A 151 2.83 24.39 1.18
C ASP A 151 2.68 22.88 1.21
N VAL A 152 3.48 22.28 0.40
CA VAL A 152 3.34 20.96 -0.17
C VAL A 152 3.41 19.82 0.83
N TYR A 153 3.56 20.02 2.14
CA TYR A 153 3.89 18.86 2.99
C TYR A 153 3.52 18.96 4.47
N VAL A 154 2.68 19.89 4.91
CA VAL A 154 2.37 20.05 6.33
C VAL A 154 1.84 18.76 6.97
N GLY A 155 0.85 18.15 6.34
CA GLY A 155 0.30 16.88 6.83
C GLY A 155 1.30 15.74 6.80
N ALA A 156 2.13 15.67 5.75
CA ALA A 156 3.18 14.68 5.64
C ALA A 156 4.28 14.87 6.69
N GLU A 157 4.67 16.10 6.99
CA GLU A 157 5.62 16.39 8.07
C GLU A 157 5.06 16.03 9.43
N GLU A 158 3.80 16.35 9.71
CA GLU A 158 3.14 15.98 10.96
C GLU A 158 3.05 14.45 11.11
N PHE A 159 2.70 13.71 10.06
CA PHE A 159 2.73 12.24 10.09
C PHE A 159 4.14 11.68 10.25
N LEU A 160 5.14 12.23 9.54
CA LEU A 160 6.54 11.81 9.69
C LEU A 160 7.06 12.01 11.12
N ASN A 161 6.70 13.11 11.76
CA ASN A 161 7.06 13.37 13.16
C ASN A 161 6.45 12.30 14.09
N GLU A 162 5.18 11.95 13.91
CA GLU A 162 4.52 10.88 14.67
C GLU A 162 5.14 9.48 14.42
N PHE A 163 5.72 9.27 13.24
CA PHE A 163 6.41 8.03 12.86
C PHE A 163 7.91 8.04 13.16
N GLY A 164 8.44 9.09 13.83
CA GLY A 164 9.86 9.21 14.13
C GLY A 164 10.72 9.23 12.86
N GLN A 165 10.25 9.86 11.79
CA GLN A 165 10.89 9.95 10.47
C GLN A 165 11.06 8.59 9.76
N ASN A 166 10.25 7.58 10.13
CA ASN A 166 10.29 6.25 9.50
C ASN A 166 8.95 5.95 8.82
N PRO A 167 8.72 6.43 7.59
CA PRO A 167 7.47 6.20 6.86
C PRO A 167 7.25 4.73 6.56
N VAL A 168 5.99 4.33 6.44
CA VAL A 168 5.60 2.99 6.00
C VAL A 168 5.21 3.01 4.53
N LYS A 169 5.57 1.95 3.81
CA LYS A 169 5.24 1.77 2.40
C LYS A 169 4.23 0.66 2.21
N SER A 170 3.24 0.89 1.36
CA SER A 170 2.40 -0.20 0.87
C SER A 170 3.25 -1.22 0.09
N PRO A 171 2.96 -2.52 0.18
CA PRO A 171 3.60 -3.53 -0.64
C PRO A 171 3.04 -3.63 -2.08
N PHE A 172 2.06 -2.79 -2.41
CA PHE A 172 1.47 -2.71 -3.75
C PHE A 172 2.16 -1.62 -4.57
N GLN A 173 2.49 -1.94 -5.81
CA GLN A 173 3.12 -1.08 -6.82
C GLN A 173 4.04 0.01 -6.23
N ASP A 174 3.62 1.26 -6.33
CA ASP A 174 4.42 2.43 -5.96
C ASP A 174 4.42 2.74 -4.45
N GLY A 175 3.64 2.00 -3.67
CA GLY A 175 3.75 2.00 -2.22
C GLY A 175 3.14 3.18 -1.49
N HIS A 176 2.28 3.97 -2.12
CA HIS A 176 1.70 5.17 -1.51
C HIS A 176 0.52 4.88 -0.59
N MET A 177 0.56 5.53 0.60
CA MET A 177 -0.59 5.66 1.48
C MET A 177 -1.17 7.07 1.33
N ILE A 178 -2.48 7.14 1.23
CA ILE A 178 -3.23 8.39 1.05
C ILE A 178 -4.23 8.60 2.18
N TYR A 179 -4.58 9.85 2.42
CA TYR A 179 -5.61 10.19 3.40
C TYR A 179 -6.45 11.37 2.93
N ALA A 180 -7.61 11.50 3.51
CA ALA A 180 -8.46 12.67 3.37
C ALA A 180 -9.17 12.94 4.69
N VAL A 181 -9.42 14.20 5.00
CA VAL A 181 -10.15 14.61 6.19
C VAL A 181 -11.37 15.41 5.79
N VAL A 182 -12.53 14.94 6.19
CA VAL A 182 -13.76 15.74 6.14
C VAL A 182 -13.78 16.66 7.33
N ALA A 183 -13.97 17.94 7.08
CA ALA A 183 -13.98 18.98 8.12
C ALA A 183 -14.97 18.66 9.24
N GLY A 184 -14.54 18.92 10.47
CA GLY A 184 -15.45 19.05 11.61
C GLY A 184 -16.23 20.35 11.53
N GLY A 185 -17.18 20.54 12.40
CA GLY A 185 -18.01 21.76 12.37
C GLY A 185 -18.86 21.97 13.60
N GLY A 186 -19.81 22.89 13.45
CA GLY A 186 -20.74 23.23 14.52
C GLY A 186 -20.17 24.14 15.58
N SER A 187 -20.98 24.52 16.55
CA SER A 187 -20.61 25.37 17.68
C SER A 187 -21.28 24.88 18.94
N GLY A 188 -20.61 25.09 20.09
CA GLY A 188 -21.14 24.70 21.40
C GLY A 188 -21.43 23.17 21.44
N SER A 189 -22.60 22.84 21.96
CA SER A 189 -23.07 21.43 22.08
C SER A 189 -23.36 20.72 20.75
N SER A 190 -23.45 21.45 19.65
CA SER A 190 -23.67 20.92 18.31
C SER A 190 -22.36 20.74 17.53
N SER A 191 -21.20 20.88 18.16
CA SER A 191 -19.92 20.66 17.49
C SER A 191 -19.68 19.19 17.24
N TYR A 192 -19.12 18.89 16.06
CA TYR A 192 -18.72 17.54 15.68
C TYR A 192 -17.27 17.52 15.22
N ALA A 193 -16.61 16.39 15.48
CA ALA A 193 -15.22 16.19 15.15
C ALA A 193 -14.99 16.00 13.65
N PRO A 194 -13.82 16.32 13.12
CA PRO A 194 -13.44 15.93 11.77
C PRO A 194 -13.37 14.41 11.62
N ILE A 195 -13.47 13.94 10.39
CA ILE A 195 -13.44 12.51 10.07
C ILE A 195 -12.26 12.24 9.13
N LEU A 196 -11.38 11.36 9.57
CA LEU A 196 -10.22 10.93 8.77
C LEU A 196 -10.53 9.62 8.05
N TYR A 197 -10.13 9.55 6.79
CA TYR A 197 -10.03 8.32 6.01
C TYR A 197 -8.59 8.13 5.56
N VAL A 198 -8.08 6.93 5.73
CA VAL A 198 -6.74 6.51 5.28
C VAL A 198 -6.92 5.32 4.34
N ALA A 199 -6.25 5.31 3.23
CA ALA A 199 -6.36 4.26 2.22
C ALA A 199 -5.01 3.96 1.55
N ASP A 200 -4.95 2.82 0.87
CA ASP A 200 -3.90 2.50 -0.09
C ASP A 200 -4.25 3.13 -1.44
N LEU A 201 -3.28 3.77 -2.11
CA LEU A 201 -3.52 4.48 -3.37
C LEU A 201 -3.93 3.55 -4.52
N GLU A 202 -3.38 2.34 -4.56
CA GLU A 202 -3.59 1.42 -5.67
C GLU A 202 -4.96 0.71 -5.63
N ASN A 203 -5.52 0.56 -4.42
CA ASN A 203 -6.82 -0.08 -4.25
C ASN A 203 -7.59 0.47 -3.04
N PRO A 204 -7.99 1.75 -3.08
CA PRO A 204 -8.64 2.40 -1.94
C PRO A 204 -9.96 1.76 -1.54
N SER A 205 -10.72 1.22 -2.48
CA SER A 205 -12.03 0.60 -2.20
C SER A 205 -11.93 -0.65 -1.30
N ASN A 206 -10.81 -1.37 -1.35
CA ASN A 206 -10.61 -2.57 -0.55
C ASN A 206 -9.71 -2.33 0.68
N PHE A 207 -8.82 -1.32 0.62
CA PHE A 207 -7.85 -1.05 1.67
C PHE A 207 -8.01 0.37 2.19
N PHE A 208 -8.98 0.58 3.06
CA PHE A 208 -9.17 1.84 3.76
C PHE A 208 -9.65 1.63 5.20
N LYS A 209 -9.45 2.67 6.02
CA LYS A 209 -10.06 2.80 7.34
C LYS A 209 -10.53 4.21 7.62
N LYS A 210 -11.60 4.29 8.39
CA LYS A 210 -12.18 5.53 8.92
C LYS A 210 -11.78 5.69 10.39
N LEU A 211 -11.45 6.90 10.77
CA LEU A 211 -11.32 7.33 12.17
C LEU A 211 -12.24 8.52 12.40
N GLN A 212 -13.07 8.42 13.42
CA GLN A 212 -13.89 9.51 13.95
C GLN A 212 -13.73 9.48 15.45
N PRO A 213 -13.07 10.48 16.05
CA PRO A 213 -12.81 10.59 17.48
C PRO A 213 -14.08 10.80 18.33
#